data_6a9a231b250b453ca3f4c60cbadfd986
#
_entry.id   6a9a231b250b453ca3f4c60cbadfd986
#
_cell.length_a   1.000
_cell.length_b   1.000
_cell.length_c   1.000
_cell.angle_alpha   90.00
_cell.angle_beta   90.00
_cell.angle_gamma   90.00
#
_symmetry.space_group_name_H-M   'P 1'
#
loop_
_entity.id
_entity.type
_entity.pdbx_description
1 polymer ?
#
loop_
_entity_poly.entity_id
_entity_poly.type
_entity_poly.pdbx_seq_one_letter_code
_entity_poly.pdbx_strand_id
1 'polypeptide(L)'
;MRVRYENGVENELPIIHLCVAPQGSGKSSIIAPSDVILRDIVCKDNENRSREAAWKAAKRMGEMIDRPQDLAVQILSSDCTAAAFNQKLADASGKYLYMRMDELEGLKKMAGSVDRATEILRLAFDAATYGQERVGADSVTTRCTLRLNLVASTTPVTAQKFFKGSTLDGTLTRIGLSTINNPDNVRWKYGTYDLRYADELAPYVERLKSANGLITCPQAEEHIRALMESAEDRLAVNGQDHLAAYVYRASIIAYREAIILYLATGKWTREIADYMAWSLDYQLWVMDKVFGRQIRLAHEEAQAAERMVPVVQNLLTAMPDEFMADDLKRHFISVGKKVTSVSSYLRQQVHRGNLTRTLHGYSKTERFRQRYEGMV
;
A
#
# COMPACT_ATOMS: atom_id res chain seq x y z
N MET A 1 -4.66 -4.65 19.59
CA MET A 1 -4.02 -5.98 19.37
C MET A 1 -2.83 -5.80 18.46
N ARG A 2 -1.68 -6.39 18.77
CA ARG A 2 -0.47 -6.44 17.93
C ARG A 2 -0.05 -7.89 17.75
N VAL A 3 0.68 -8.17 16.71
CA VAL A 3 1.28 -9.49 16.45
C VAL A 3 2.79 -9.31 16.29
N ARG A 4 3.55 -10.32 16.73
CA ARG A 4 4.98 -10.41 16.45
C ARG A 4 5.19 -11.13 15.14
N TYR A 5 6.00 -10.53 14.27
CA TYR A 5 6.43 -11.13 13.00
C TYR A 5 7.72 -11.94 13.18
N GLU A 6 8.07 -12.72 12.17
CA GLU A 6 9.24 -13.61 12.15
C GLU A 6 10.59 -12.90 12.42
N ASN A 7 10.65 -11.59 12.11
CA ASN A 7 11.83 -10.74 12.34
C ASN A 7 11.81 -10.03 13.71
N GLY A 8 10.86 -10.39 14.58
CA GLY A 8 10.69 -9.79 15.91
C GLY A 8 9.99 -8.45 15.96
N VAL A 9 9.65 -7.85 14.82
CA VAL A 9 8.89 -6.61 14.76
C VAL A 9 7.45 -6.84 15.21
N GLU A 10 6.91 -5.94 16.01
CA GLU A 10 5.53 -5.97 16.46
C GLU A 10 4.70 -4.92 15.72
N ASN A 11 3.62 -5.35 15.09
CA ASN A 11 2.71 -4.43 14.43
C ASN A 11 1.26 -4.91 14.56
N GLU A 12 0.31 -4.09 14.17
CA GLU A 12 -1.11 -4.43 14.10
C GLU A 12 -1.40 -5.30 12.85
N LEU A 13 -2.64 -5.74 12.68
CA LEU A 13 -3.11 -6.65 11.63
C LEU A 13 -4.05 -5.95 10.61
N PRO A 14 -3.69 -4.80 10.04
CA PRO A 14 -4.52 -4.21 9.00
C PRO A 14 -4.49 -5.06 7.73
N ILE A 15 -5.64 -5.15 7.07
CA ILE A 15 -5.80 -5.83 5.78
C ILE A 15 -6.23 -4.80 4.73
N ILE A 16 -5.42 -4.67 3.70
CA ILE A 16 -5.73 -3.90 2.49
C ILE A 16 -5.83 -4.91 1.35
N HIS A 17 -7.01 -5.10 0.80
CA HIS A 17 -7.24 -6.13 -0.21
C HIS A 17 -7.91 -5.57 -1.46
N LEU A 18 -7.44 -6.01 -2.63
CA LEU A 18 -7.96 -5.61 -3.93
C LEU A 18 -8.30 -6.85 -4.78
N CYS A 19 -9.58 -7.01 -5.11
CA CYS A 19 -10.02 -8.00 -6.08
C CYS A 19 -9.94 -7.42 -7.50
N VAL A 20 -9.04 -7.96 -8.32
CA VAL A 20 -8.83 -7.53 -9.70
C VAL A 20 -9.39 -8.58 -10.65
N ALA A 21 -10.55 -8.32 -11.23
CA ALA A 21 -11.21 -9.30 -12.09
C ALA A 21 -12.03 -8.62 -13.19
N PRO A 22 -12.34 -9.31 -14.31
CA PRO A 22 -13.14 -8.78 -15.40
C PRO A 22 -14.51 -8.25 -14.95
N GLN A 23 -15.15 -7.45 -15.79
CA GLN A 23 -16.54 -7.04 -15.56
C GLN A 23 -17.46 -8.28 -15.57
N GLY A 24 -18.50 -8.25 -14.71
CA GLY A 24 -19.48 -9.35 -14.65
C GLY A 24 -18.96 -10.63 -13.99
N SER A 25 -17.75 -10.64 -13.41
CA SER A 25 -17.13 -11.83 -12.80
C SER A 25 -17.64 -12.17 -11.39
N GLY A 26 -18.63 -11.43 -10.86
CA GLY A 26 -19.19 -11.71 -9.52
C GLY A 26 -18.37 -11.13 -8.35
N LYS A 27 -17.59 -10.09 -8.56
CA LYS A 27 -16.78 -9.43 -7.49
C LYS A 27 -17.60 -9.02 -6.26
N SER A 28 -18.87 -8.71 -6.43
CA SER A 28 -19.80 -8.34 -5.36
C SER A 28 -20.21 -9.50 -4.43
N SER A 29 -19.85 -10.74 -4.75
CA SER A 29 -20.20 -11.91 -3.93
C SER A 29 -19.67 -11.86 -2.50
N ILE A 30 -18.61 -11.07 -2.23
CA ILE A 30 -18.06 -10.88 -0.89
C ILE A 30 -18.97 -10.05 0.04
N ILE A 31 -20.00 -9.37 -0.49
CA ILE A 31 -20.86 -8.47 0.29
C ILE A 31 -21.61 -9.25 1.37
N ALA A 32 -22.35 -10.27 0.99
CA ALA A 32 -23.19 -11.01 1.91
C ALA A 32 -22.43 -11.68 3.06
N PRO A 33 -21.28 -12.39 2.85
CA PRO A 33 -20.48 -12.91 3.96
C PRO A 33 -19.96 -11.80 4.87
N SER A 34 -19.55 -10.67 4.32
CA SER A 34 -19.06 -9.53 5.11
C SER A 34 -20.16 -8.98 6.03
N ASP A 35 -21.38 -8.85 5.53
CA ASP A 35 -22.51 -8.32 6.28
C ASP A 35 -22.92 -9.26 7.43
N VAL A 36 -22.78 -10.58 7.24
CA VAL A 36 -23.00 -11.57 8.31
C VAL A 36 -21.98 -11.38 9.45
N ILE A 37 -20.70 -11.29 9.11
CA ILE A 37 -19.61 -11.16 10.09
C ILE A 37 -19.66 -9.81 10.82
N LEU A 38 -20.00 -8.74 10.12
CA LEU A 38 -19.99 -7.36 10.63
C LEU A 38 -21.31 -6.92 11.27
N ARG A 39 -22.31 -7.81 11.40
CA ARG A 39 -23.68 -7.50 11.83
C ARG A 39 -23.75 -6.60 13.08
N ASP A 40 -23.01 -6.94 14.14
CA ASP A 40 -23.04 -6.18 15.40
C ASP A 40 -22.45 -4.77 15.22
N ILE A 41 -21.40 -4.64 14.41
CA ILE A 41 -20.78 -3.36 14.09
C ILE A 41 -21.76 -2.51 13.27
N VAL A 42 -22.44 -3.10 12.29
CA VAL A 42 -23.49 -2.44 11.49
C VAL A 42 -24.60 -1.89 12.36
N CYS A 43 -25.11 -2.69 13.32
CA CYS A 43 -26.14 -2.25 14.25
C CYS A 43 -25.68 -1.03 15.06
N LYS A 44 -24.49 -1.10 15.65
CA LYS A 44 -23.89 -0.01 16.43
C LYS A 44 -23.68 1.26 15.59
N ASP A 45 -23.18 1.09 14.39
CA ASP A 45 -22.96 2.19 13.45
C ASP A 45 -24.28 2.89 13.07
N ASN A 46 -25.34 2.14 12.87
CA ASN A 46 -26.68 2.68 12.55
C ASN A 46 -27.25 3.49 13.71
N GLU A 47 -27.08 3.02 14.96
CA GLU A 47 -27.44 3.79 16.16
C GLU A 47 -26.67 5.12 16.21
N ASN A 48 -25.36 5.09 16.00
CA ASN A 48 -24.53 6.28 16.04
C ASN A 48 -24.82 7.26 14.89
N ARG A 49 -25.12 6.74 13.68
CA ARG A 49 -25.59 7.57 12.56
C ARG A 49 -26.91 8.26 12.86
N SER A 50 -27.86 7.55 13.50
CA SER A 50 -29.13 8.12 13.91
C SER A 50 -28.96 9.23 14.96
N ARG A 51 -28.09 9.02 15.96
CA ARG A 51 -27.73 10.04 16.95
C ARG A 51 -27.09 11.27 16.31
N GLU A 52 -26.15 11.08 15.38
CA GLU A 52 -25.51 12.17 14.65
C GLU A 52 -26.50 12.93 13.77
N ALA A 53 -27.42 12.23 13.10
CA ALA A 53 -28.48 12.84 12.28
C ALA A 53 -29.46 13.67 13.12
N ALA A 54 -29.89 13.17 14.27
CA ALA A 54 -30.76 13.89 15.20
C ALA A 54 -30.09 15.17 15.70
N TRP A 55 -28.83 15.10 16.12
CA TRP A 55 -28.04 16.28 16.52
C TRP A 55 -27.93 17.33 15.39
N LYS A 56 -27.62 16.88 14.16
CA LYS A 56 -27.54 17.78 13.00
C LYS A 56 -28.90 18.46 12.69
N ALA A 57 -29.99 17.74 12.87
CA ALA A 57 -31.35 18.29 12.67
C ALA A 57 -31.68 19.36 13.71
N ALA A 58 -31.42 19.10 15.00
CA ALA A 58 -31.63 20.04 16.07
C ALA A 58 -30.77 21.30 15.94
N LYS A 59 -29.49 21.14 15.57
CA LYS A 59 -28.59 22.29 15.30
C LYS A 59 -29.10 23.15 14.14
N ARG A 60 -29.68 22.56 13.08
CA ARG A 60 -30.31 23.30 11.98
C ARG A 60 -31.56 24.08 12.40
N MET A 61 -32.27 23.61 13.44
CA MET A 61 -33.39 24.32 14.06
C MET A 61 -32.96 25.42 15.01
N GLY A 62 -31.66 25.65 15.18
CA GLY A 62 -31.10 26.69 16.05
C GLY A 62 -30.89 26.28 17.48
N GLU A 63 -31.04 24.99 17.81
CA GLU A 63 -30.78 24.51 19.16
C GLU A 63 -29.29 24.55 19.49
N MET A 64 -28.95 25.09 20.65
CA MET A 64 -27.59 25.12 21.20
C MET A 64 -27.28 23.83 21.96
N ILE A 65 -27.04 22.75 21.22
CA ILE A 65 -26.68 21.44 21.79
C ILE A 65 -25.30 21.01 21.36
N ASP A 66 -24.56 20.46 22.30
CA ASP A 66 -23.23 19.89 22.02
C ASP A 66 -23.35 18.65 21.15
N ARG A 67 -22.32 18.41 20.35
CA ARG A 67 -22.20 17.17 19.57
C ARG A 67 -22.13 15.98 20.52
N PRO A 68 -22.96 14.92 20.33
CA PRO A 68 -22.88 13.73 21.16
C PRO A 68 -21.47 13.12 21.13
N GLN A 69 -21.02 12.66 22.27
CA GLN A 69 -19.78 11.90 22.39
C GLN A 69 -19.98 10.46 21.92
N ASP A 70 -18.88 9.74 21.66
CA ASP A 70 -18.89 8.32 21.26
C ASP A 70 -19.72 8.03 19.99
N LEU A 71 -19.56 8.87 18.98
CA LEU A 71 -20.18 8.70 17.64
C LEU A 71 -19.31 7.87 16.69
N ALA A 72 -18.56 6.90 17.20
CA ALA A 72 -17.73 6.05 16.36
C ALA A 72 -18.58 5.30 15.33
N VAL A 73 -18.32 5.55 14.04
CA VAL A 73 -18.87 4.80 12.91
C VAL A 73 -17.72 4.11 12.23
N GLN A 74 -17.67 2.78 12.33
CA GLN A 74 -16.52 2.00 11.87
C GLN A 74 -16.63 1.61 10.39
N ILE A 75 -17.83 1.43 9.86
CA ILE A 75 -18.04 1.09 8.44
C ILE A 75 -18.26 2.37 7.65
N LEU A 76 -17.28 2.70 6.82
CA LEU A 76 -17.29 3.90 6.00
C LEU A 76 -18.04 3.68 4.68
N SER A 77 -18.70 4.74 4.19
CA SER A 77 -19.25 4.76 2.85
C SER A 77 -18.15 4.84 1.79
N SER A 78 -18.35 4.20 0.65
CA SER A 78 -17.48 4.32 -0.52
C SER A 78 -17.45 5.75 -1.11
N ASP A 79 -18.46 6.56 -0.83
CA ASP A 79 -18.55 7.97 -1.23
C ASP A 79 -18.20 8.91 -0.06
N CYS A 80 -17.13 8.60 0.65
CA CYS A 80 -16.61 9.40 1.76
C CYS A 80 -15.70 10.51 1.24
N THR A 81 -15.92 11.76 1.68
CA THR A 81 -15.00 12.86 1.40
C THR A 81 -13.81 12.85 2.36
N ALA A 82 -12.70 13.53 2.00
CA ALA A 82 -11.53 13.65 2.88
C ALA A 82 -11.87 14.25 4.26
N ALA A 83 -12.74 15.25 4.32
CA ALA A 83 -13.19 15.84 5.58
C ALA A 83 -14.00 14.85 6.44
N ALA A 84 -14.92 14.12 5.81
CA ALA A 84 -15.70 13.08 6.49
C ALA A 84 -14.80 11.93 6.98
N PHE A 85 -13.81 11.52 6.18
CA PHE A 85 -12.84 10.49 6.57
C PHE A 85 -12.06 10.92 7.83
N ASN A 86 -11.53 12.15 7.85
CA ASN A 86 -10.81 12.67 9.01
C ASN A 86 -11.69 12.77 10.27
N GLN A 87 -12.96 13.19 10.10
CA GLN A 87 -13.90 13.21 11.21
C GLN A 87 -14.17 11.80 11.75
N LYS A 88 -14.38 10.82 10.86
CA LYS A 88 -14.62 9.42 11.28
C LYS A 88 -13.38 8.80 11.93
N LEU A 89 -12.17 9.16 11.49
CA LEU A 89 -10.94 8.76 12.17
C LEU A 89 -10.85 9.33 13.60
N ALA A 90 -11.18 10.61 13.77
CA ALA A 90 -11.21 11.23 15.09
C ALA A 90 -12.26 10.57 16.00
N ASP A 91 -13.46 10.34 15.49
CA ASP A 91 -14.57 9.72 16.23
C ASP A 91 -14.28 8.24 16.58
N ALA A 92 -13.47 7.56 15.80
CA ALA A 92 -13.18 6.13 15.98
C ALA A 92 -12.44 5.83 17.29
N SER A 93 -11.77 6.83 17.90
CA SER A 93 -11.10 6.69 19.20
C SER A 93 -10.17 5.47 19.27
N GLY A 94 -9.42 5.21 18.20
CA GLY A 94 -8.49 4.08 18.10
C GLY A 94 -9.10 2.74 17.67
N LYS A 95 -10.37 2.69 17.33
CA LYS A 95 -10.98 1.51 16.68
C LYS A 95 -10.57 1.42 15.22
N TYR A 96 -10.62 0.21 14.67
CA TYR A 96 -10.45 0.01 13.23
C TYR A 96 -11.64 0.54 12.46
N LEU A 97 -11.35 1.26 11.38
CA LEU A 97 -12.32 1.58 10.34
C LEU A 97 -12.30 0.49 9.27
N TYR A 98 -13.43 0.25 8.65
CA TYR A 98 -13.58 -0.66 7.52
C TYR A 98 -14.21 0.09 6.33
N MET A 99 -13.61 -0.05 5.17
CA MET A 99 -14.13 0.51 3.94
C MET A 99 -14.22 -0.56 2.87
N ARG A 100 -15.40 -0.66 2.25
CA ARG A 100 -15.60 -1.50 1.08
C ARG A 100 -15.92 -0.61 -0.12
N MET A 101 -15.21 -0.84 -1.21
CA MET A 101 -15.36 -0.10 -2.46
C MET A 101 -15.62 -1.05 -3.62
N ASP A 102 -16.68 -0.82 -4.38
CA ASP A 102 -16.96 -1.58 -5.60
C ASP A 102 -16.03 -1.18 -6.75
N GLU A 103 -15.47 0.03 -6.68
CA GLU A 103 -14.49 0.55 -7.64
C GLU A 103 -13.36 1.28 -6.92
N LEU A 104 -12.13 0.97 -7.33
CA LEU A 104 -10.89 1.55 -6.76
C LEU A 104 -10.83 3.09 -6.90
N GLU A 105 -11.48 3.65 -7.93
CA GLU A 105 -11.55 5.09 -8.15
C GLU A 105 -12.19 5.87 -7.00
N GLY A 106 -13.06 5.23 -6.21
CA GLY A 106 -13.62 5.80 -4.98
C GLY A 106 -12.55 6.27 -4.01
N LEU A 107 -11.41 5.56 -3.95
CA LEU A 107 -10.29 5.94 -3.10
C LEU A 107 -9.65 7.27 -3.51
N LYS A 108 -9.56 7.53 -4.83
CA LYS A 108 -9.10 8.82 -5.35
C LYS A 108 -10.03 9.96 -4.95
N LYS A 109 -11.36 9.74 -4.99
CA LYS A 109 -12.34 10.75 -4.54
C LYS A 109 -12.17 11.09 -3.06
N MET A 110 -12.03 10.05 -2.21
CA MET A 110 -11.81 10.21 -0.78
C MET A 110 -10.51 10.94 -0.48
N ALA A 111 -9.42 10.60 -1.16
CA ALA A 111 -8.10 11.16 -0.90
C ALA A 111 -7.85 12.52 -1.58
N GLY A 112 -8.57 12.82 -2.66
CA GLY A 112 -8.40 14.02 -3.50
C GLY A 112 -7.42 13.83 -4.67
N SER A 113 -6.48 12.89 -4.58
CA SER A 113 -5.55 12.53 -5.66
C SER A 113 -5.15 11.05 -5.57
N VAL A 114 -4.52 10.53 -6.64
CA VAL A 114 -3.97 9.15 -6.63
C VAL A 114 -2.78 9.07 -5.68
N ASP A 115 -1.89 10.05 -5.67
CA ASP A 115 -0.69 10.05 -4.80
C ASP A 115 -1.08 10.03 -3.33
N ARG A 116 -2.09 10.82 -2.95
CA ARG A 116 -2.62 10.81 -1.58
C ARG A 116 -3.31 9.48 -1.25
N ALA A 117 -4.01 8.90 -2.21
CA ALA A 117 -4.65 7.59 -2.04
C ALA A 117 -3.61 6.49 -1.79
N THR A 118 -2.53 6.45 -2.58
CA THR A 118 -1.44 5.47 -2.40
C THR A 118 -0.67 5.69 -1.10
N GLU A 119 -0.49 6.93 -0.66
CA GLU A 119 0.05 7.26 0.67
C GLU A 119 -0.83 6.69 1.79
N ILE A 120 -2.15 6.90 1.73
CA ILE A 120 -3.10 6.36 2.70
C ILE A 120 -3.03 4.82 2.76
N LEU A 121 -2.92 4.14 1.61
CA LEU A 121 -2.78 2.69 1.56
C LEU A 121 -1.51 2.22 2.28
N ARG A 122 -0.37 2.89 2.05
CA ARG A 122 0.89 2.55 2.72
C ARG A 122 0.81 2.76 4.23
N LEU A 123 0.30 3.92 4.67
CA LEU A 123 0.15 4.24 6.09
C LEU A 123 -0.83 3.28 6.78
N ALA A 124 -1.92 2.92 6.11
CA ALA A 124 -2.91 1.98 6.64
C ALA A 124 -2.31 0.58 6.80
N PHE A 125 -1.56 0.08 5.81
CA PHE A 125 -0.91 -1.24 5.89
C PHE A 125 0.08 -1.34 7.05
N ASP A 126 0.84 -0.26 7.32
CA ASP A 126 1.84 -0.25 8.37
C ASP A 126 1.25 0.21 9.73
N ALA A 127 -0.07 0.46 9.83
CA ALA A 127 -0.72 1.10 10.99
C ALA A 127 0.07 2.33 11.47
N ALA A 128 0.53 3.14 10.54
CA ALA A 128 1.41 4.27 10.79
C ALA A 128 0.63 5.52 11.26
N THR A 129 1.36 6.52 11.72
CA THR A 129 0.76 7.79 12.10
C THR A 129 0.22 8.52 10.85
N TYR A 130 -1.05 8.87 10.90
CA TYR A 130 -1.72 9.72 9.91
C TYR A 130 -2.15 11.03 10.59
N GLY A 131 -1.95 12.13 9.90
CA GLY A 131 -2.37 13.43 10.41
C GLY A 131 -2.79 14.38 9.31
N GLN A 132 -3.78 15.20 9.63
CA GLN A 132 -4.16 16.35 8.83
C GLN A 132 -4.39 17.54 9.76
N GLU A 133 -3.65 18.62 9.52
CA GLU A 133 -3.79 19.88 10.25
C GLU A 133 -4.43 20.91 9.34
N ARG A 134 -5.44 21.62 9.84
CA ARG A 134 -6.14 22.68 9.11
C ARG A 134 -6.43 23.87 10.02
N VAL A 135 -6.35 25.08 9.49
CA VAL A 135 -6.44 26.34 10.23
C VAL A 135 -7.89 26.82 10.45
N GLY A 136 -8.89 26.25 9.76
CA GLY A 136 -10.29 26.68 9.88
C GLY A 136 -10.91 26.30 11.25
N ALA A 137 -11.70 27.19 11.86
CA ALA A 137 -12.34 26.96 13.15
C ALA A 137 -13.27 25.73 13.19
N ASP A 138 -13.90 25.40 12.05
CA ASP A 138 -14.77 24.21 11.90
C ASP A 138 -14.06 22.99 11.31
N SER A 139 -12.73 23.05 11.18
CA SER A 139 -11.97 21.97 10.57
C SER A 139 -11.50 20.98 11.63
N VAL A 140 -11.53 19.69 11.27
CA VAL A 140 -11.03 18.61 12.13
C VAL A 140 -9.54 18.46 11.93
N THR A 141 -8.77 18.73 12.98
CA THR A 141 -7.36 18.36 13.07
C THR A 141 -7.27 16.96 13.66
N THR A 142 -6.64 16.05 12.94
CA THR A 142 -6.52 14.65 13.36
C THR A 142 -5.05 14.23 13.31
N ARG A 143 -4.58 13.62 14.39
CA ARG A 143 -3.30 12.91 14.43
C ARG A 143 -3.49 11.61 15.21
N CYS A 144 -3.49 10.50 14.49
CA CYS A 144 -3.79 9.18 15.07
C CYS A 144 -3.03 8.07 14.33
N THR A 145 -3.02 6.88 14.90
CA THR A 145 -2.65 5.66 14.17
C THR A 145 -3.74 5.34 13.15
N LEU A 146 -3.36 5.18 11.89
CA LEU A 146 -4.29 4.87 10.81
C LEU A 146 -4.69 3.40 10.85
N ARG A 147 -5.76 3.11 11.55
CA ARG A 147 -6.37 1.78 11.65
C ARG A 147 -7.48 1.64 10.62
N LEU A 148 -7.12 1.23 9.42
CA LEU A 148 -8.03 1.07 8.29
C LEU A 148 -7.88 -0.29 7.66
N ASN A 149 -8.98 -1.04 7.59
CA ASN A 149 -9.14 -2.20 6.73
C ASN A 149 -9.87 -1.77 5.46
N LEU A 150 -9.35 -2.15 4.31
CA LEU A 150 -9.92 -1.81 3.00
C LEU A 150 -10.12 -3.07 2.18
N VAL A 151 -11.31 -3.21 1.60
CA VAL A 151 -11.58 -4.16 0.53
C VAL A 151 -12.11 -3.39 -0.66
N ALA A 152 -11.42 -3.48 -1.79
CA ALA A 152 -11.83 -2.84 -3.03
C ALA A 152 -11.91 -3.86 -4.17
N SER A 153 -12.68 -3.54 -5.19
CA SER A 153 -12.67 -4.31 -6.43
C SER A 153 -12.46 -3.41 -7.63
N THR A 154 -11.90 -3.97 -8.71
CA THR A 154 -11.66 -3.24 -9.94
C THR A 154 -11.43 -4.18 -11.12
N THR A 155 -11.31 -3.61 -12.33
CA THR A 155 -10.88 -4.35 -13.51
C THR A 155 -9.35 -4.32 -13.66
N PRO A 156 -8.73 -5.29 -14.40
CA PRO A 156 -7.29 -5.29 -14.62
C PRO A 156 -6.77 -3.99 -15.25
N VAL A 157 -7.46 -3.44 -16.23
CA VAL A 157 -7.07 -2.20 -16.90
C VAL A 157 -7.08 -1.01 -15.93
N THR A 158 -8.11 -0.91 -15.12
CA THR A 158 -8.23 0.16 -14.11
C THR A 158 -7.17 0.04 -13.03
N ALA A 159 -6.90 -1.19 -12.52
CA ALA A 159 -5.84 -1.44 -11.55
C ALA A 159 -4.47 -1.00 -12.10
N GLN A 160 -4.12 -1.44 -13.30
CA GLN A 160 -2.85 -1.09 -13.95
C GLN A 160 -2.70 0.42 -14.15
N LYS A 161 -3.78 1.10 -14.54
CA LYS A 161 -3.79 2.56 -14.71
C LYS A 161 -3.63 3.28 -13.37
N PHE A 162 -4.32 2.83 -12.33
CA PHE A 162 -4.27 3.45 -10.99
C PHE A 162 -2.88 3.36 -10.39
N PHE A 163 -2.21 2.20 -10.49
CA PHE A 163 -0.90 1.95 -9.91
C PHE A 163 0.28 2.20 -10.86
N LYS A 164 0.06 2.85 -12.02
CA LYS A 164 1.13 3.06 -13.01
C LYS A 164 2.36 3.78 -12.43
N GLY A 165 2.16 4.80 -11.57
CA GLY A 165 3.23 5.54 -10.91
C GLY A 165 3.74 4.91 -9.60
N SER A 166 3.09 3.84 -9.13
CA SER A 166 3.33 3.24 -7.81
C SER A 166 3.88 1.81 -7.88
N THR A 167 4.43 1.42 -9.03
CA THR A 167 4.94 0.06 -9.24
C THR A 167 6.18 -0.24 -8.39
N LEU A 168 7.08 0.74 -8.23
CA LEU A 168 8.34 0.60 -7.49
C LEU A 168 8.37 1.37 -6.15
N ASP A 169 7.31 2.10 -5.79
CA ASP A 169 7.27 2.92 -4.57
C ASP A 169 6.87 2.13 -3.30
N GLY A 170 6.68 0.83 -3.46
CA GLY A 170 6.28 -0.07 -2.39
C GLY A 170 4.78 -0.09 -2.08
N THR A 171 3.92 0.63 -2.83
CA THR A 171 2.46 0.60 -2.61
C THR A 171 1.87 -0.74 -2.99
N LEU A 172 2.18 -1.25 -4.19
CA LEU A 172 1.67 -2.55 -4.66
C LEU A 172 2.05 -3.70 -3.75
N THR A 173 3.24 -3.66 -3.15
CA THR A 173 3.72 -4.72 -2.25
C THR A 173 2.87 -4.85 -0.98
N ARG A 174 2.11 -3.80 -0.61
CA ARG A 174 1.29 -3.71 0.62
C ARG A 174 -0.18 -4.08 0.40
N ILE A 175 -0.53 -4.50 -0.79
CA ILE A 175 -1.92 -4.80 -1.16
C ILE A 175 -2.07 -6.30 -1.37
N GLY A 176 -2.94 -6.92 -0.58
CA GLY A 176 -3.41 -8.27 -0.83
C GLY A 176 -4.21 -8.30 -2.13
N LEU A 177 -3.91 -9.23 -3.01
CA LEU A 177 -4.53 -9.31 -4.32
C LEU A 177 -5.35 -10.60 -4.46
N SER A 178 -6.51 -10.48 -5.09
CA SER A 178 -7.25 -11.64 -5.59
C SER A 178 -7.76 -11.41 -6.99
N THR A 179 -8.06 -12.49 -7.68
CA THR A 179 -8.68 -12.45 -9.01
C THR A 179 -9.73 -13.54 -9.13
N ILE A 180 -10.72 -13.29 -9.96
CA ILE A 180 -11.71 -14.29 -10.33
C ILE A 180 -11.39 -14.71 -11.77
N ASN A 181 -11.04 -15.97 -11.92
CA ASN A 181 -10.80 -16.56 -13.24
C ASN A 181 -12.02 -17.42 -13.62
N ASN A 182 -12.75 -17.01 -14.65
CA ASN A 182 -13.86 -17.77 -15.18
C ASN A 182 -13.61 -18.03 -16.69
N PRO A 183 -12.73 -18.98 -17.01
CA PRO A 183 -12.32 -19.23 -18.40
C PRO A 183 -13.48 -19.74 -19.27
N ASP A 184 -14.48 -20.38 -18.67
CA ASP A 184 -15.54 -21.07 -19.39
C ASP A 184 -16.86 -20.29 -19.47
N ASN A 185 -16.90 -19.02 -19.05
CA ASN A 185 -18.11 -18.19 -18.92
C ASN A 185 -19.26 -18.90 -18.17
N VAL A 186 -18.92 -19.75 -17.22
CA VAL A 186 -19.90 -20.47 -16.41
C VAL A 186 -20.67 -19.45 -15.61
N ARG A 187 -21.99 -19.45 -15.72
CA ARG A 187 -22.86 -18.68 -14.84
C ARG A 187 -22.77 -19.25 -13.43
N TRP A 188 -22.03 -18.56 -12.56
CA TRP A 188 -21.95 -18.92 -11.16
C TRP A 188 -23.36 -18.82 -10.53
N LYS A 189 -23.81 -19.91 -9.92
CA LYS A 189 -24.94 -19.83 -8.99
C LYS A 189 -24.40 -19.23 -7.72
N TYR A 190 -24.70 -17.95 -7.48
CA TYR A 190 -24.41 -17.33 -6.20
C TYR A 190 -25.16 -18.08 -5.11
N GLY A 191 -24.44 -18.59 -4.11
CA GLY A 191 -25.07 -19.14 -2.92
C GLY A 191 -25.85 -18.05 -2.20
N THR A 192 -27.00 -18.39 -1.67
CA THR A 192 -27.70 -17.55 -0.69
C THR A 192 -27.00 -17.74 0.64
N TYR A 193 -26.44 -16.66 1.19
CA TYR A 193 -25.90 -16.69 2.55
C TYR A 193 -27.09 -16.59 3.51
N ASP A 194 -27.41 -17.71 4.15
CA ASP A 194 -28.47 -17.82 5.13
C ASP A 194 -28.03 -17.19 6.48
N LEU A 195 -28.97 -16.65 7.23
CA LEU A 195 -28.74 -16.13 8.59
C LEU A 195 -28.18 -17.19 9.55
N ARG A 196 -28.39 -18.49 9.27
CA ARG A 196 -27.76 -19.61 10.01
C ARG A 196 -26.25 -19.53 10.04
N TYR A 197 -25.61 -19.00 8.99
CA TYR A 197 -24.14 -18.79 8.98
C TYR A 197 -23.69 -17.80 10.04
N ALA A 198 -24.55 -16.85 10.46
CA ALA A 198 -24.24 -15.96 11.56
C ALA A 198 -24.06 -16.71 12.89
N ASP A 199 -24.94 -17.67 13.15
CA ASP A 199 -24.87 -18.50 14.37
C ASP A 199 -23.67 -19.45 14.34
N GLU A 200 -23.36 -20.03 13.18
CA GLU A 200 -22.19 -20.90 12.99
C GLU A 200 -20.86 -20.12 13.13
N LEU A 201 -20.84 -18.88 12.68
CA LEU A 201 -19.65 -18.01 12.75
C LEU A 201 -19.50 -17.29 14.10
N ALA A 202 -20.57 -17.16 14.89
CA ALA A 202 -20.56 -16.44 16.16
C ALA A 202 -19.44 -16.84 17.11
N PRO A 203 -19.10 -18.14 17.33
CA PRO A 203 -18.02 -18.52 18.22
C PRO A 203 -16.65 -18.02 17.76
N TYR A 204 -16.40 -17.96 16.46
CA TYR A 204 -15.17 -17.44 15.86
C TYR A 204 -15.07 -15.92 15.99
N VAL A 205 -16.18 -15.22 15.72
CA VAL A 205 -16.28 -13.77 15.86
C VAL A 205 -16.08 -13.34 17.30
N GLU A 206 -16.64 -14.05 18.28
CA GLU A 206 -16.46 -13.74 19.70
C GLU A 206 -15.00 -13.94 20.17
N ARG A 207 -14.31 -14.96 19.67
CA ARG A 207 -12.87 -15.10 19.93
C ARG A 207 -12.06 -13.94 19.36
N LEU A 208 -12.37 -13.50 18.13
CA LEU A 208 -11.71 -12.33 17.52
C LEU A 208 -11.98 -11.05 18.32
N LYS A 209 -13.21 -10.84 18.81
CA LYS A 209 -13.57 -9.69 19.66
C LYS A 209 -12.80 -9.69 20.99
N SER A 210 -12.56 -10.87 21.57
CA SER A 210 -11.83 -11.02 22.84
C SER A 210 -10.33 -10.91 22.70
N ALA A 211 -9.79 -11.03 21.48
CA ALA A 211 -8.34 -10.97 21.23
C ALA A 211 -7.79 -9.56 21.50
N ASN A 212 -6.80 -9.48 22.38
CA ASN A 212 -6.15 -8.22 22.75
C ASN A 212 -4.67 -8.44 23.10
N GLY A 213 -3.94 -7.33 23.32
CA GLY A 213 -2.52 -7.38 23.69
C GLY A 213 -1.59 -7.78 22.55
N LEU A 214 -0.48 -8.42 22.89
CA LEU A 214 0.50 -8.95 21.96
C LEU A 214 0.23 -10.43 21.72
N ILE A 215 0.03 -10.78 20.46
CA ILE A 215 -0.16 -12.16 20.00
C ILE A 215 1.19 -12.68 19.50
N THR A 216 1.58 -13.86 19.96
CA THR A 216 2.75 -14.60 19.48
C THR A 216 2.31 -15.99 19.04
N CYS A 217 2.80 -16.45 17.92
CA CYS A 217 2.58 -17.79 17.40
C CYS A 217 3.89 -18.32 16.80
N PRO A 218 4.78 -18.91 17.62
CA PRO A 218 6.11 -19.35 17.16
C PRO A 218 6.05 -20.30 15.96
N GLN A 219 5.03 -21.17 15.91
CA GLN A 219 4.82 -22.08 14.78
C GLN A 219 4.54 -21.31 13.47
N ALA A 220 3.74 -20.25 13.54
CA ALA A 220 3.47 -19.41 12.38
C ALA A 220 4.71 -18.60 11.96
N GLU A 221 5.48 -18.10 12.93
CA GLU A 221 6.72 -17.34 12.70
C GLU A 221 7.78 -18.20 12.00
N GLU A 222 7.97 -19.43 12.45
CA GLU A 222 8.90 -20.39 11.85
C GLU A 222 8.44 -20.82 10.45
N HIS A 223 7.14 -21.13 10.32
CA HIS A 223 6.58 -21.59 9.06
C HIS A 223 6.68 -20.54 7.96
N ILE A 224 6.34 -19.28 8.26
CA ILE A 224 6.41 -18.20 7.24
C ILE A 224 7.86 -17.92 6.81
N ARG A 225 8.83 -18.03 7.71
CA ARG A 225 10.26 -17.89 7.38
C ARG A 225 10.70 -18.94 6.36
N ALA A 226 10.38 -20.21 6.61
CA ALA A 226 10.69 -21.28 5.68
C ALA A 226 9.99 -21.11 4.31
N LEU A 227 8.75 -20.63 4.32
CA LEU A 227 8.01 -20.33 3.08
C LEU A 227 8.65 -19.20 2.28
N MET A 228 9.14 -18.15 2.94
CA MET A 228 9.83 -17.02 2.27
C MET A 228 11.09 -17.48 1.56
N GLU A 229 11.97 -18.21 2.27
CA GLU A 229 13.21 -18.75 1.70
C GLU A 229 12.90 -19.63 0.49
N SER A 230 11.93 -20.55 0.62
CA SER A 230 11.49 -21.41 -0.48
C SER A 230 10.90 -20.62 -1.66
N ALA A 231 10.18 -19.52 -1.41
CA ALA A 231 9.60 -18.69 -2.47
C ALA A 231 10.68 -17.95 -3.23
N GLU A 232 11.67 -17.37 -2.55
CA GLU A 232 12.82 -16.69 -3.16
C GLU A 232 13.60 -17.63 -4.08
N ASP A 233 13.91 -18.84 -3.60
CA ASP A 233 14.60 -19.88 -4.40
C ASP A 233 13.79 -20.26 -5.65
N ARG A 234 12.48 -20.46 -5.52
CA ARG A 234 11.61 -20.80 -6.66
C ARG A 234 11.56 -19.67 -7.71
N LEU A 235 11.47 -18.42 -7.27
CA LEU A 235 11.45 -17.27 -8.18
C LEU A 235 12.76 -17.17 -8.96
N ALA A 236 13.91 -17.36 -8.29
CA ALA A 236 15.23 -17.34 -8.92
C ALA A 236 15.37 -18.47 -9.96
N VAL A 237 14.96 -19.70 -9.62
CA VAL A 237 14.99 -20.84 -10.55
C VAL A 237 14.09 -20.63 -11.78
N ASN A 238 12.93 -19.96 -11.58
CA ASN A 238 11.97 -19.73 -12.65
C ASN A 238 12.24 -18.44 -13.47
N GLY A 239 13.32 -17.69 -13.18
CA GLY A 239 13.63 -16.43 -13.85
C GLY A 239 12.59 -15.33 -13.58
N GLN A 240 11.96 -15.36 -12.39
CA GLN A 240 10.94 -14.40 -11.95
C GLN A 240 11.52 -13.37 -10.94
N ASP A 241 12.79 -13.01 -11.08
CA ASP A 241 13.52 -12.11 -10.16
C ASP A 241 12.82 -10.76 -9.96
N HIS A 242 12.03 -10.31 -10.94
CA HIS A 242 11.23 -9.09 -10.84
C HIS A 242 10.19 -9.14 -9.71
N LEU A 243 9.85 -10.33 -9.18
CA LEU A 243 8.96 -10.52 -8.05
C LEU A 243 9.68 -10.64 -6.71
N ALA A 244 10.99 -10.78 -6.67
CA ALA A 244 11.74 -10.97 -5.42
C ALA A 244 11.45 -9.88 -4.38
N ALA A 245 11.36 -8.61 -4.80
CA ALA A 245 11.02 -7.50 -3.91
C ALA A 245 9.60 -7.59 -3.30
N TYR A 246 8.75 -8.46 -3.82
CA TYR A 246 7.36 -8.63 -3.35
C TYR A 246 7.21 -9.75 -2.32
N VAL A 247 8.16 -10.71 -2.25
CA VAL A 247 8.08 -11.90 -1.37
C VAL A 247 7.86 -11.49 0.08
N TYR A 248 8.69 -10.61 0.62
CA TYR A 248 8.60 -10.18 2.01
C TYR A 248 7.23 -9.59 2.38
N ARG A 249 6.63 -8.75 1.52
CA ARG A 249 5.33 -8.15 1.80
C ARG A 249 4.18 -9.12 1.57
N ALA A 250 4.27 -9.99 0.58
CA ALA A 250 3.31 -11.07 0.38
C ALA A 250 3.30 -12.03 1.58
N SER A 251 4.47 -12.33 2.17
CA SER A 251 4.55 -13.13 3.39
C SER A 251 3.90 -12.46 4.60
N ILE A 252 4.04 -11.14 4.76
CA ILE A 252 3.32 -10.40 5.81
C ILE A 252 1.80 -10.51 5.64
N ILE A 253 1.29 -10.43 4.40
CA ILE A 253 -0.14 -10.57 4.13
C ILE A 253 -0.61 -11.99 4.49
N ALA A 254 0.06 -13.03 3.99
CA ALA A 254 -0.26 -14.42 4.29
C ALA A 254 -0.18 -14.72 5.80
N TYR A 255 0.83 -14.18 6.47
CA TYR A 255 0.98 -14.29 7.92
C TYR A 255 -0.19 -13.65 8.68
N ARG A 256 -0.61 -12.43 8.32
CA ARG A 256 -1.75 -11.74 8.94
C ARG A 256 -3.04 -12.54 8.79
N GLU A 257 -3.32 -13.05 7.60
CA GLU A 257 -4.49 -13.86 7.30
C GLU A 257 -4.48 -15.15 8.13
N ALA A 258 -3.36 -15.84 8.21
CA ALA A 258 -3.20 -17.06 9.02
C ALA A 258 -3.34 -16.79 10.53
N ILE A 259 -2.82 -15.68 11.03
CA ILE A 259 -2.99 -15.28 12.45
C ILE A 259 -4.46 -14.96 12.76
N ILE A 260 -5.20 -14.35 11.85
CA ILE A 260 -6.64 -14.13 12.01
C ILE A 260 -7.38 -15.47 12.13
N LEU A 261 -7.05 -16.46 11.30
CA LEU A 261 -7.61 -17.80 11.37
C LEU A 261 -7.21 -18.51 12.68
N TYR A 262 -5.96 -18.39 13.10
CA TYR A 262 -5.47 -18.91 14.38
C TYR A 262 -6.26 -18.32 15.56
N LEU A 263 -6.47 -17.01 15.59
CA LEU A 263 -7.25 -16.33 16.63
C LEU A 263 -8.72 -16.77 16.61
N ALA A 264 -9.31 -16.88 15.44
CA ALA A 264 -10.69 -17.31 15.27
C ALA A 264 -10.90 -18.76 15.74
N THR A 265 -9.98 -19.67 15.43
CA THR A 265 -10.07 -21.09 15.80
C THR A 265 -9.54 -21.39 17.21
N GLY A 266 -8.66 -20.53 17.75
CA GLY A 266 -8.01 -20.67 19.05
C GLY A 266 -6.84 -21.65 19.06
N LYS A 267 -6.43 -22.21 17.92
CA LYS A 267 -5.32 -23.16 17.80
C LYS A 267 -4.65 -23.07 16.43
N TRP A 268 -3.34 -23.30 16.40
CA TRP A 268 -2.60 -23.49 15.16
C TRP A 268 -2.82 -24.91 14.62
N THR A 269 -3.21 -25.04 13.37
CA THR A 269 -3.48 -26.33 12.73
C THR A 269 -2.74 -26.44 11.40
N ARG A 270 -2.67 -27.66 10.86
CA ARG A 270 -2.09 -27.90 9.54
C ARG A 270 -2.83 -27.16 8.43
N GLU A 271 -4.14 -27.09 8.51
CA GLU A 271 -4.97 -26.38 7.52
C GLU A 271 -4.66 -24.89 7.48
N ILE A 272 -4.34 -24.27 8.63
CA ILE A 272 -3.90 -22.87 8.70
C ILE A 272 -2.50 -22.72 8.10
N ALA A 273 -1.59 -23.66 8.34
CA ALA A 273 -0.27 -23.68 7.74
C ALA A 273 -0.34 -23.84 6.21
N ASP A 274 -1.15 -24.78 5.72
CA ASP A 274 -1.40 -25.01 4.30
C ASP A 274 -2.05 -23.78 3.64
N TYR A 275 -2.99 -23.12 4.33
CA TYR A 275 -3.59 -21.85 3.88
C TYR A 275 -2.56 -20.74 3.78
N MET A 276 -1.66 -20.59 4.75
CA MET A 276 -0.59 -19.59 4.73
C MET A 276 0.33 -19.78 3.51
N ALA A 277 0.73 -21.03 3.23
CA ALA A 277 1.55 -21.35 2.07
C ALA A 277 0.82 -21.03 0.76
N TRP A 278 -0.44 -21.44 0.66
CA TRP A 278 -1.28 -21.13 -0.49
C TRP A 278 -1.46 -19.61 -0.66
N SER A 279 -1.70 -18.86 0.41
CA SER A 279 -1.89 -17.41 0.34
C SER A 279 -0.64 -16.71 -0.19
N LEU A 280 0.57 -17.06 0.30
CA LEU A 280 1.82 -16.51 -0.21
C LEU A 280 2.00 -16.76 -1.71
N ASP A 281 1.84 -18.01 -2.15
CA ASP A 281 2.00 -18.39 -3.56
C ASP A 281 0.94 -17.72 -4.44
N TYR A 282 -0.29 -17.65 -3.95
CA TYR A 282 -1.39 -17.00 -4.66
C TYR A 282 -1.19 -15.50 -4.81
N GLN A 283 -0.70 -14.81 -3.77
CA GLN A 283 -0.37 -13.38 -3.84
C GLN A 283 0.68 -13.11 -4.91
N LEU A 284 1.76 -13.88 -4.95
CA LEU A 284 2.82 -13.74 -5.96
C LEU A 284 2.31 -14.04 -7.36
N TRP A 285 1.50 -15.09 -7.51
CA TRP A 285 0.90 -15.45 -8.79
C TRP A 285 -0.06 -14.38 -9.33
N VAL A 286 -0.95 -13.83 -8.48
CA VAL A 286 -1.85 -12.74 -8.90
C VAL A 286 -1.06 -11.49 -9.24
N MET A 287 -0.01 -11.17 -8.46
CA MET A 287 0.87 -10.03 -8.72
C MET A 287 1.49 -10.14 -10.11
N ASP A 288 2.08 -11.28 -10.45
CA ASP A 288 2.67 -11.49 -11.78
C ASP A 288 1.61 -11.45 -12.89
N LYS A 289 0.47 -12.11 -12.67
CA LYS A 289 -0.63 -12.16 -13.65
C LYS A 289 -1.18 -10.78 -13.98
N VAL A 290 -1.35 -9.90 -12.98
CA VAL A 290 -1.99 -8.59 -13.17
C VAL A 290 -0.98 -7.51 -13.52
N PHE A 291 0.17 -7.49 -12.84
CA PHE A 291 1.15 -6.42 -12.90
C PHE A 291 2.53 -6.83 -13.42
N GLY A 292 2.79 -8.12 -13.67
CA GLY A 292 4.12 -8.63 -14.00
C GLY A 292 4.80 -7.91 -15.18
N ARG A 293 4.05 -7.63 -16.25
CA ARG A 293 4.58 -6.83 -17.37
C ARG A 293 4.96 -5.41 -16.94
N GLN A 294 4.12 -4.77 -16.15
CA GLN A 294 4.35 -3.39 -15.67
C GLN A 294 5.55 -3.33 -14.72
N ILE A 295 5.70 -4.33 -13.85
CA ILE A 295 6.82 -4.47 -12.93
C ILE A 295 8.12 -4.66 -13.71
N ARG A 296 8.16 -5.57 -14.69
CA ARG A 296 9.36 -5.80 -15.53
C ARG A 296 9.80 -4.53 -16.26
N LEU A 297 8.87 -3.83 -16.91
CA LEU A 297 9.17 -2.58 -17.61
C LEU A 297 9.71 -1.51 -16.65
N ALA A 298 9.12 -1.36 -15.47
CA ALA A 298 9.59 -0.40 -14.47
C ALA A 298 11.01 -0.74 -13.95
N HIS A 299 11.33 -2.02 -13.77
CA HIS A 299 12.69 -2.46 -13.41
C HIS A 299 13.70 -2.20 -14.53
N GLU A 300 13.34 -2.48 -15.78
CA GLU A 300 14.19 -2.21 -16.95
C GLU A 300 14.49 -0.70 -17.08
N GLU A 301 13.47 0.14 -16.91
CA GLU A 301 13.63 1.60 -16.91
C GLU A 301 14.52 2.09 -15.75
N ALA A 302 14.35 1.54 -14.54
CA ALA A 302 15.19 1.87 -13.40
C ALA A 302 16.64 1.46 -13.62
N GLN A 303 16.92 0.24 -14.11
CA GLN A 303 18.25 -0.22 -14.44
C GLN A 303 18.90 0.58 -15.57
N ALA A 304 18.12 0.95 -16.60
CA ALA A 304 18.61 1.82 -17.66
C ALA A 304 18.98 3.22 -17.12
N ALA A 305 18.19 3.76 -16.20
CA ALA A 305 18.50 5.03 -15.53
C ALA A 305 19.77 4.94 -14.66
N GLU A 306 19.95 3.84 -13.94
CA GLU A 306 21.18 3.59 -13.17
C GLU A 306 22.42 3.44 -14.05
N ARG A 307 22.30 2.74 -15.17
CA ARG A 307 23.39 2.62 -16.16
C ARG A 307 23.73 3.96 -16.84
N MET A 308 22.79 4.88 -16.92
CA MET A 308 23.04 6.24 -17.45
C MET A 308 23.81 7.13 -16.47
N VAL A 309 23.78 6.86 -15.16
CA VAL A 309 24.51 7.64 -14.15
C VAL A 309 26.05 7.54 -14.34
N PRO A 310 26.65 6.37 -14.60
CA PRO A 310 28.08 6.26 -14.92
C PRO A 310 28.47 7.00 -16.19
N VAL A 311 27.63 7.01 -17.22
CA VAL A 311 27.91 7.73 -18.48
C VAL A 311 27.95 9.25 -18.28
N VAL A 312 27.14 9.78 -17.39
CA VAL A 312 27.18 11.21 -17.02
C VAL A 312 28.42 11.51 -16.15
N GLN A 313 28.88 10.57 -15.34
CA GLN A 313 30.09 10.66 -14.55
C GLN A 313 31.35 10.60 -15.45
N ASN A 314 31.36 9.73 -16.44
CA ASN A 314 32.44 9.64 -17.44
C ASN A 314 32.63 10.93 -18.27
N LEU A 315 31.59 11.77 -18.40
CA LEU A 315 31.70 13.04 -19.12
C LEU A 315 32.58 14.05 -18.37
N LEU A 316 32.57 14.07 -17.05
CA LEU A 316 33.47 14.92 -16.25
C LEU A 316 34.82 14.27 -16.03
N THR A 317 34.92 12.95 -15.97
CA THR A 317 36.23 12.27 -15.89
C THR A 317 37.05 12.44 -17.17
N ALA A 318 36.39 12.53 -18.34
CA ALA A 318 37.02 12.83 -19.62
C ALA A 318 37.43 14.31 -19.79
N MET A 319 36.98 15.20 -18.89
CA MET A 319 37.36 16.62 -18.92
C MET A 319 38.68 16.83 -18.14
N PRO A 320 39.51 17.82 -18.50
CA PRO A 320 40.66 18.23 -17.69
C PRO A 320 40.19 18.76 -16.32
N ASP A 321 41.12 18.91 -15.38
CA ASP A 321 40.82 19.41 -14.03
C ASP A 321 40.18 20.80 -14.02
N GLU A 322 40.60 21.66 -14.96
CA GLU A 322 39.97 22.96 -15.22
C GLU A 322 39.46 23.01 -16.67
N PHE A 323 38.24 23.45 -16.86
CA PHE A 323 37.60 23.50 -18.16
C PHE A 323 36.53 24.60 -18.23
N MET A 324 36.23 25.06 -19.46
CA MET A 324 35.12 25.98 -19.72
C MET A 324 33.83 25.25 -20.04
N ALA A 325 32.69 25.94 -19.88
CA ALA A 325 31.39 25.38 -20.24
C ALA A 325 31.30 24.93 -21.71
N ASP A 326 32.05 25.64 -22.59
CA ASP A 326 32.06 25.32 -24.03
C ASP A 326 32.91 24.08 -24.35
N ASP A 327 33.89 23.73 -23.53
CA ASP A 327 34.61 22.47 -23.67
C ASP A 327 33.70 21.30 -23.37
N LEU A 328 32.90 21.40 -22.30
CA LEU A 328 31.92 20.40 -21.98
C LEU A 328 30.80 20.31 -23.02
N LYS A 329 30.38 21.44 -23.63
CA LYS A 329 29.42 21.41 -24.75
C LYS A 329 29.97 20.64 -25.94
N ARG A 330 31.24 20.89 -26.32
CA ARG A 330 31.92 20.17 -27.42
C ARG A 330 31.98 18.66 -27.13
N HIS A 331 32.29 18.32 -25.90
CA HIS A 331 32.32 16.92 -25.49
C HIS A 331 30.90 16.28 -25.50
N PHE A 332 29.85 16.99 -25.10
CA PHE A 332 28.46 16.53 -25.23
C PHE A 332 28.07 16.23 -26.68
N ILE A 333 28.47 17.09 -27.62
CA ILE A 333 28.22 16.90 -29.04
C ILE A 333 28.99 15.68 -29.57
N SER A 334 30.26 15.50 -29.19
CA SER A 334 31.10 14.37 -29.65
C SER A 334 30.54 13.01 -29.20
N VAL A 335 29.84 12.95 -28.05
CA VAL A 335 29.17 11.74 -27.53
C VAL A 335 27.67 11.66 -27.85
N GLY A 336 27.16 12.48 -28.77
CA GLY A 336 25.79 12.43 -29.28
C GLY A 336 24.71 12.93 -28.29
N LYS A 337 25.08 13.74 -27.28
CA LYS A 337 24.15 14.27 -26.29
C LYS A 337 23.64 15.68 -26.61
N LYS A 338 22.41 16.01 -26.16
CA LYS A 338 21.79 17.34 -26.38
C LYS A 338 22.48 18.43 -25.55
N VAL A 339 22.88 19.52 -26.20
CA VAL A 339 23.61 20.66 -25.63
C VAL A 339 22.77 21.51 -24.66
N THR A 340 21.46 21.48 -24.77
CA THR A 340 20.51 22.30 -23.96
C THR A 340 20.56 22.01 -22.45
N SER A 341 21.16 20.89 -22.03
CA SER A 341 21.25 20.47 -20.62
C SER A 341 22.58 20.83 -19.93
N VAL A 342 23.59 21.35 -20.65
CA VAL A 342 24.96 21.55 -20.09
C VAL A 342 24.97 22.56 -18.94
N SER A 343 24.26 23.70 -19.08
CA SER A 343 24.23 24.72 -18.02
C SER A 343 23.51 24.24 -16.75
N SER A 344 22.43 23.45 -16.91
CA SER A 344 21.73 22.83 -15.79
C SER A 344 22.58 21.77 -15.12
N TYR A 345 23.28 20.97 -15.91
CA TYR A 345 24.22 19.96 -15.44
C TYR A 345 25.35 20.55 -14.62
N LEU A 346 26.05 21.56 -15.16
CA LEU A 346 27.12 22.26 -14.45
C LEU A 346 26.67 22.85 -13.12
N ARG A 347 25.50 23.50 -13.12
CA ARG A 347 24.91 24.05 -11.90
C ARG A 347 24.63 22.98 -10.86
N GLN A 348 24.13 21.81 -11.27
CA GLN A 348 23.87 20.67 -10.41
C GLN A 348 25.17 20.07 -9.85
N GLN A 349 26.25 20.00 -10.66
CA GLN A 349 27.55 19.47 -10.21
C GLN A 349 28.23 20.40 -9.20
N VAL A 350 28.10 21.71 -9.37
CA VAL A 350 28.54 22.70 -8.36
C VAL A 350 27.72 22.56 -7.06
N HIS A 351 26.42 22.45 -7.16
CA HIS A 351 25.58 22.25 -5.97
C HIS A 351 25.89 20.93 -5.21
N ARG A 352 26.27 19.88 -5.93
CA ARG A 352 26.71 18.60 -5.34
C ARG A 352 28.15 18.64 -4.77
N GLY A 353 28.84 19.74 -4.92
CA GLY A 353 30.24 19.89 -4.48
C GLY A 353 31.23 19.10 -5.31
N ASN A 354 30.89 18.70 -6.53
CA ASN A 354 31.78 18.01 -7.46
C ASN A 354 32.65 18.98 -8.28
N LEU A 355 32.14 20.19 -8.51
CA LEU A 355 32.80 21.27 -9.22
C LEU A 355 32.80 22.54 -8.39
N THR A 356 33.84 23.34 -8.55
CA THR A 356 33.93 24.72 -8.07
C THR A 356 33.93 25.66 -9.26
N ARG A 357 33.23 26.79 -9.19
CA ARG A 357 33.23 27.82 -10.22
C ARG A 357 34.48 28.70 -10.04
N THR A 358 35.24 28.86 -11.07
CA THR A 358 36.45 29.73 -11.11
C THR A 358 36.14 31.00 -11.94
N LEU A 359 37.11 31.94 -11.98
CA LEU A 359 37.02 33.16 -12.82
C LEU A 359 36.90 32.85 -14.31
N HIS A 360 37.44 31.72 -14.75
CA HIS A 360 37.55 31.34 -16.17
C HIS A 360 36.81 30.08 -16.54
N GLY A 361 36.02 29.49 -15.60
CA GLY A 361 35.29 28.24 -15.89
C GLY A 361 34.91 27.44 -14.64
N TYR A 362 35.25 26.14 -14.65
CA TYR A 362 34.96 25.18 -13.62
C TYR A 362 36.19 24.34 -13.30
N SER A 363 36.40 24.02 -12.03
CA SER A 363 37.46 23.14 -11.56
C SER A 363 36.86 21.95 -10.81
N LYS A 364 37.42 20.75 -11.02
CA LYS A 364 37.08 19.55 -10.28
C LYS A 364 37.52 19.68 -8.83
N THR A 365 36.65 19.30 -7.89
CA THR A 365 36.98 19.32 -6.47
C THR A 365 37.72 18.05 -6.04
N GLU A 366 38.41 18.11 -4.91
CA GLU A 366 39.02 16.93 -4.27
C GLU A 366 38.00 15.82 -4.00
N ARG A 367 36.79 16.21 -3.59
CA ARG A 367 35.65 15.28 -3.40
C ARG A 367 35.27 14.55 -4.69
N PHE A 368 35.37 15.22 -5.85
CA PHE A 368 35.12 14.58 -7.15
C PHE A 368 36.22 13.56 -7.45
N ARG A 369 37.49 13.93 -7.28
CA ARG A 369 38.63 13.06 -7.55
C ARG A 369 38.63 11.81 -6.70
N GLN A 370 38.43 11.94 -5.40
CA GLN A 370 38.33 10.80 -4.47
C GLN A 370 37.18 9.85 -4.82
N ARG A 371 36.05 10.39 -5.31
CA ARG A 371 34.87 9.60 -5.60
C ARG A 371 34.89 8.92 -6.97
N TYR A 372 35.50 9.52 -7.96
CA TYR A 372 35.39 9.11 -9.36
C TYR A 372 36.72 8.83 -10.07
N GLU A 373 37.82 9.35 -9.60
CA GLU A 373 39.16 9.13 -10.18
C GLU A 373 40.01 8.16 -9.33
N GLY A 374 39.66 7.90 -8.08
CA GLY A 374 40.27 6.87 -7.22
C GLY A 374 39.78 5.44 -7.46
N MET A 375 38.94 5.22 -8.48
CA MET A 375 38.40 3.90 -8.88
C MET A 375 39.04 3.37 -10.19
N VAL A 376 40.18 3.91 -10.62
CA VAL A 376 40.98 3.39 -11.77
C VAL A 376 42.08 2.51 -11.25
#